data_94ba2ba5a826f8dbe30a782efa664e9d
#
_entry.id   94ba2ba5a826f8dbe30a782efa664e9d
#
_cell.length_a   1.000
_cell.length_b   1.000
_cell.length_c   1.000
_cell.angle_alpha   90.00
_cell.angle_beta   90.00
_cell.angle_gamma   90.00
#
_symmetry.space_group_name_H-M   'P 1'
#
loop_
_entity.id
_entity.type
_entity.pdbx_description
1 polymer ?
#
loop_
_entity_poly.entity_id
_entity_poly.type
_entity_poly.pdbx_seq_one_letter_code
_entity_poly.pdbx_strand_id
1 'polypeptide(L)'
;LNSEKTLSGKTVLLMAIAAGVIVANLNYIQPIEGLIAASFHVSKATVGIVAMLTQLGYAFGLLLIVPLGDLFNRYHLIQAMLVLSIIALLVAFWSPSIVVFGIASLLVGVTSVAPQIIIPYAASLAPALHQGKVLGNVLSGLLTGILLSRSVSGLLGSVMRWQFVYLFAAAAGVILLVVLHRYLPRDSRQQPNLQYLKVLGSLPTLLRQQRYLQSAAINGFCLFGVSNVLWSTLAFYLAAQYHMGSDVAGLLGLLGITGVLFASIIGQLVDRYSPRLTISLGIVFSTVAFLVFAVLGHFFIGLMVGIVLLDLGTQFSQVSNQAIVQSLNRKASSRNNSIFMFSYFLGGALGTFFSTFAWSHYGWGGVCSVAAIFLVIAVLGHLILREPKQLRNV
;
A
#
# COMPACT_ATOMS: atom_id res chain seq x y z
N LEU A 1 25.74 14.95 -30.62
CA LEU A 1 25.50 13.50 -30.62
C LEU A 1 25.64 13.01 -29.16
N ASN A 2 24.64 13.30 -28.31
CA ASN A 2 24.54 12.69 -26.97
C ASN A 2 24.10 11.25 -27.17
N SER A 3 24.97 10.28 -26.85
CA SER A 3 24.62 8.88 -26.74
C SER A 3 23.44 8.79 -25.77
N GLU A 4 22.25 8.44 -26.27
CA GLU A 4 21.13 8.03 -25.44
C GLU A 4 21.63 6.83 -24.62
N LYS A 5 22.01 7.09 -23.38
CA LYS A 5 22.31 6.02 -22.43
C LYS A 5 20.98 5.29 -22.19
N THR A 6 20.76 4.24 -22.96
CA THR A 6 19.65 3.32 -22.74
C THR A 6 19.74 2.82 -21.31
N LEU A 7 18.68 3.00 -20.54
CA LEU A 7 18.61 2.53 -19.14
C LEU A 7 18.90 1.03 -19.14
N SER A 8 19.97 0.61 -18.47
CA SER A 8 20.35 -0.80 -18.41
C SER A 8 19.24 -1.62 -17.76
N GLY A 9 18.94 -2.80 -18.28
CA GLY A 9 18.00 -3.74 -17.66
C GLY A 9 18.39 -4.07 -16.21
N LYS A 10 19.68 -4.06 -15.87
CA LYS A 10 20.18 -4.23 -14.49
C LYS A 10 19.74 -3.08 -13.58
N THR A 11 19.76 -1.83 -14.08
CA THR A 11 19.30 -0.66 -13.31
C THR A 11 17.79 -0.72 -13.08
N VAL A 12 17.01 -1.13 -14.09
CA VAL A 12 15.57 -1.32 -13.94
C VAL A 12 15.26 -2.39 -12.89
N LEU A 13 15.95 -3.54 -12.93
CA LEU A 13 15.82 -4.60 -11.95
C LEU A 13 16.19 -4.13 -10.54
N LEU A 14 17.28 -3.36 -10.41
CA LEU A 14 17.67 -2.76 -9.14
C LEU A 14 16.58 -1.85 -8.58
N MET A 15 15.99 -0.98 -9.41
CA MET A 15 14.91 -0.09 -9.00
C MET A 15 13.64 -0.87 -8.62
N ALA A 16 13.35 -1.98 -9.31
CA ALA A 16 12.25 -2.87 -8.99
C ALA A 16 12.44 -3.56 -7.63
N ILE A 17 13.64 -4.10 -7.37
CA ILE A 17 14.01 -4.68 -6.08
C ILE A 17 13.94 -3.64 -4.97
N ALA A 18 14.46 -2.43 -5.23
CA ALA A 18 14.42 -1.33 -4.28
C ALA A 18 12.99 -0.95 -3.89
N ALA A 19 12.10 -0.82 -4.88
CA ALA A 19 10.69 -0.52 -4.64
C ALA A 19 10.03 -1.62 -3.79
N GLY A 20 10.30 -2.90 -4.09
CA GLY A 20 9.76 -4.03 -3.35
C GLY A 20 10.26 -4.12 -1.91
N VAL A 21 11.58 -4.02 -1.69
CA VAL A 21 12.18 -4.08 -0.35
C VAL A 21 11.70 -2.95 0.55
N ILE A 22 11.59 -1.73 0.03
CA ILE A 22 11.17 -0.58 0.84
C ILE A 22 9.67 -0.65 1.17
N VAL A 23 8.81 -0.99 0.20
CA VAL A 23 7.35 -1.07 0.47
C VAL A 23 7.00 -2.22 1.41
N ALA A 24 7.82 -3.28 1.45
CA ALA A 24 7.66 -4.42 2.35
C ALA A 24 7.52 -3.99 3.82
N ASN A 25 8.19 -2.91 4.22
CA ASN A 25 8.16 -2.37 5.59
C ASN A 25 6.75 -2.07 6.10
N LEU A 26 5.80 -1.76 5.21
CA LEU A 26 4.42 -1.43 5.58
C LEU A 26 3.62 -2.64 6.06
N ASN A 27 4.01 -3.84 5.63
CA ASN A 27 3.21 -5.04 5.82
C ASN A 27 3.84 -6.03 6.81
N TYR A 28 5.08 -5.80 7.24
CA TYR A 28 5.77 -6.72 8.16
C TYR A 28 5.03 -6.91 9.49
N ILE A 29 4.33 -5.90 9.98
CA ILE A 29 3.65 -5.96 11.26
C ILE A 29 2.46 -6.93 11.25
N GLN A 30 1.72 -7.05 10.12
CA GLN A 30 0.44 -7.74 10.04
C GLN A 30 0.47 -9.21 10.52
N PRO A 31 1.38 -10.09 10.06
CA PRO A 31 1.39 -11.49 10.50
C PRO A 31 1.85 -11.67 11.94
N ILE A 32 2.59 -10.71 12.50
CA ILE A 32 3.24 -10.80 13.82
C ILE A 32 2.53 -9.97 14.90
N GLU A 33 1.38 -9.35 14.62
CA GLU A 33 0.64 -8.53 15.59
C GLU A 33 0.35 -9.27 16.90
N GLY A 34 0.01 -10.56 16.81
CA GLY A 34 -0.22 -11.40 17.98
C GLY A 34 1.03 -11.59 18.85
N LEU A 35 2.19 -11.75 18.22
CA LEU A 35 3.48 -11.91 18.92
C LEU A 35 3.89 -10.59 19.61
N ILE A 36 3.63 -9.46 18.96
CA ILE A 36 3.90 -8.12 19.52
C ILE A 36 3.00 -7.89 20.75
N ALA A 37 1.70 -8.20 20.63
CA ALA A 37 0.75 -8.06 21.73
C ALA A 37 1.18 -8.87 22.98
N ALA A 38 1.58 -10.13 22.76
CA ALA A 38 2.08 -11.00 23.81
C ALA A 38 3.40 -10.48 24.41
N SER A 39 4.33 -10.00 23.59
CA SER A 39 5.66 -9.53 24.03
C SER A 39 5.60 -8.28 24.92
N PHE A 40 4.71 -7.33 24.61
CA PHE A 40 4.52 -6.10 25.38
C PHE A 40 3.42 -6.19 26.43
N HIS A 41 2.74 -7.35 26.54
CA HIS A 41 1.59 -7.55 27.45
C HIS A 41 0.49 -6.51 27.25
N VAL A 42 0.19 -6.16 26.00
CA VAL A 42 -0.83 -5.17 25.65
C VAL A 42 -1.99 -5.82 24.88
N SER A 43 -3.11 -5.08 24.79
CA SER A 43 -4.27 -5.54 24.02
C SER A 43 -3.97 -5.58 22.51
N LYS A 44 -4.71 -6.42 21.78
CA LYS A 44 -4.65 -6.49 20.31
C LYS A 44 -5.04 -5.15 19.67
N ALA A 45 -5.97 -4.41 20.29
CA ALA A 45 -6.34 -3.05 19.87
C ALA A 45 -5.15 -2.08 19.95
N THR A 46 -4.31 -2.18 20.99
CA THR A 46 -3.11 -1.35 21.14
C THR A 46 -2.10 -1.62 20.02
N VAL A 47 -1.90 -2.88 19.64
CA VAL A 47 -1.02 -3.23 18.49
C VAL A 47 -1.63 -2.75 17.18
N GLY A 48 -2.95 -2.83 17.04
CA GLY A 48 -3.68 -2.27 15.89
C GLY A 48 -3.45 -0.76 15.71
N ILE A 49 -3.33 0.00 16.83
CA ILE A 49 -2.93 1.41 16.75
C ILE A 49 -1.52 1.55 16.16
N VAL A 50 -0.57 0.69 16.53
CA VAL A 50 0.78 0.73 15.98
C VAL A 50 0.78 0.40 14.48
N ALA A 51 0.03 -0.62 14.06
CA ALA A 51 -0.14 -0.96 12.64
C ALA A 51 -0.81 0.18 11.86
N MET A 52 -1.82 0.83 12.44
CA MET A 52 -2.42 2.05 11.89
C MET A 52 -1.39 3.18 11.73
N LEU A 53 -0.53 3.40 12.73
CA LEU A 53 0.50 4.45 12.69
C LEU A 53 1.47 4.26 11.52
N THR A 54 1.84 3.02 11.19
CA THR A 54 2.68 2.74 10.01
C THR A 54 2.00 3.20 8.72
N GLN A 55 0.72 2.90 8.55
CA GLN A 55 -0.03 3.30 7.36
C GLN A 55 -0.32 4.80 7.31
N LEU A 56 -0.63 5.41 8.45
CA LEU A 56 -0.76 6.88 8.56
C LEU A 56 0.55 7.57 8.22
N GLY A 57 1.68 7.06 8.74
CA GLY A 57 3.01 7.57 8.40
C GLY A 57 3.23 7.55 6.90
N TYR A 58 2.91 6.45 6.24
CA TYR A 58 3.03 6.34 4.79
C TYR A 58 2.10 7.31 4.05
N ALA A 59 0.85 7.44 4.48
CA ALA A 59 -0.09 8.40 3.90
C ALA A 59 0.45 9.84 3.98
N PHE A 60 0.93 10.26 5.15
CA PHE A 60 1.55 11.58 5.32
C PHE A 60 2.85 11.72 4.51
N GLY A 61 3.66 10.68 4.44
CA GLY A 61 4.84 10.66 3.59
C GLY A 61 4.52 10.86 2.10
N LEU A 62 3.45 10.23 1.61
CA LEU A 62 2.95 10.44 0.24
C LEU A 62 2.53 11.88 -0.01
N LEU A 63 1.91 12.51 0.97
CA LEU A 63 1.42 13.88 0.84
C LEU A 63 2.56 14.91 0.95
N LEU A 64 3.51 14.69 1.87
CA LEU A 64 4.53 15.66 2.23
C LEU A 64 5.88 15.41 1.55
N ILE A 65 6.30 14.18 1.37
CA ILE A 65 7.64 13.85 0.88
C ILE A 65 7.67 13.62 -0.64
N VAL A 66 6.67 12.93 -1.18
CA VAL A 66 6.67 12.61 -2.62
C VAL A 66 6.74 13.85 -3.51
N PRO A 67 6.01 14.95 -3.22
CA PRO A 67 6.14 16.19 -3.99
C PRO A 67 7.52 16.85 -3.91
N LEU A 68 8.34 16.56 -2.87
CA LEU A 68 9.72 17.02 -2.79
C LEU A 68 10.59 16.40 -3.89
N GLY A 69 10.20 15.24 -4.43
CA GLY A 69 10.88 14.61 -5.58
C GLY A 69 10.83 15.42 -6.87
N ASP A 70 9.93 16.41 -6.97
CA ASP A 70 9.88 17.35 -8.10
C ASP A 70 10.74 18.61 -7.85
N LEU A 71 11.06 18.89 -6.59
CA LEU A 71 11.86 20.07 -6.17
C LEU A 71 13.31 19.74 -5.94
N PHE A 72 13.57 18.61 -5.30
CA PHE A 72 14.91 18.17 -4.94
C PHE A 72 15.41 17.08 -5.89
N ASN A 73 16.72 16.87 -5.87
CA ASN A 73 17.34 15.77 -6.59
C ASN A 73 16.82 14.42 -6.05
N ARG A 74 16.14 13.68 -6.93
CA ARG A 74 15.48 12.39 -6.57
C ARG A 74 16.46 11.37 -6.02
N TYR A 75 17.69 11.33 -6.54
CA TYR A 75 18.73 10.45 -6.03
C TYR A 75 19.03 10.72 -4.55
N HIS A 76 19.29 11.99 -4.17
CA HIS A 76 19.57 12.31 -2.77
C HIS A 76 18.35 12.11 -1.86
N LEU A 77 17.15 12.40 -2.34
CA LEU A 77 15.92 12.18 -1.58
C LEU A 77 15.67 10.70 -1.30
N ILE A 78 15.87 9.82 -2.29
CA ILE A 78 15.77 8.36 -2.11
C ILE A 78 16.79 7.88 -1.08
N GLN A 79 18.05 8.33 -1.17
CA GLN A 79 19.10 7.95 -0.22
C GLN A 79 18.78 8.42 1.21
N ALA A 80 18.32 9.67 1.36
CA ALA A 80 17.95 10.22 2.66
C ALA A 80 16.78 9.45 3.29
N MET A 81 15.72 9.15 2.50
CA MET A 81 14.59 8.35 2.99
C MET A 81 15.03 6.96 3.41
N LEU A 82 15.94 6.33 2.67
CA LEU A 82 16.44 5.00 3.00
C LEU A 82 17.26 5.00 4.29
N VAL A 83 18.14 6.00 4.49
CA VAL A 83 18.89 6.15 5.74
C VAL A 83 17.95 6.34 6.94
N LEU A 84 16.96 7.23 6.81
CA LEU A 84 15.97 7.47 7.87
C LEU A 84 15.12 6.22 8.14
N SER A 85 14.77 5.46 7.08
CA SER A 85 14.05 4.19 7.23
C SER A 85 14.86 3.15 7.98
N ILE A 86 16.16 3.01 7.70
CA ILE A 86 17.07 2.11 8.42
C ILE A 86 17.13 2.49 9.91
N ILE A 87 17.27 3.78 10.22
CA ILE A 87 17.28 4.26 11.61
C ILE A 87 15.95 3.92 12.29
N ALA A 88 14.82 4.19 11.66
CA ALA A 88 13.50 3.89 12.21
C ALA A 88 13.30 2.39 12.46
N LEU A 89 13.75 1.52 11.53
CA LEU A 89 13.72 0.07 11.67
C LEU A 89 14.60 -0.43 12.83
N LEU A 90 15.78 0.16 13.02
CA LEU A 90 16.64 -0.16 14.16
C LEU A 90 16.02 0.29 15.48
N VAL A 91 15.36 1.45 15.53
CA VAL A 91 14.60 1.89 16.71
C VAL A 91 13.44 0.93 16.98
N ALA A 92 12.75 0.44 15.95
CA ALA A 92 11.70 -0.58 16.09
C ALA A 92 12.26 -1.89 16.65
N PHE A 93 13.43 -2.34 16.20
CA PHE A 93 14.10 -3.54 16.70
C PHE A 93 14.45 -3.44 18.19
N TRP A 94 15.01 -2.31 18.65
CA TRP A 94 15.40 -2.10 20.04
C TRP A 94 14.33 -1.47 20.94
N SER A 95 13.10 -1.35 20.45
CA SER A 95 12.02 -0.67 21.17
C SER A 95 11.77 -1.32 22.56
N PRO A 96 11.96 -0.57 23.66
CA PRO A 96 11.73 -1.08 25.01
C PRO A 96 10.25 -1.05 25.42
N SER A 97 9.41 -0.32 24.69
CA SER A 97 7.98 -0.15 24.98
C SER A 97 7.15 -0.03 23.70
N ILE A 98 5.87 -0.31 23.84
CA ILE A 98 4.90 -0.19 22.74
C ILE A 98 4.81 1.24 22.20
N VAL A 99 5.04 2.25 23.04
CA VAL A 99 5.02 3.67 22.64
C VAL A 99 6.19 3.98 21.73
N VAL A 100 7.42 3.57 22.11
CA VAL A 100 8.62 3.76 21.29
C VAL A 100 8.46 2.99 19.97
N PHE A 101 7.92 1.77 20.02
CA PHE A 101 7.63 0.97 18.84
C PHE A 101 6.60 1.65 17.93
N GLY A 102 5.56 2.28 18.48
CA GLY A 102 4.56 3.04 17.74
C GLY A 102 5.14 4.26 17.02
N ILE A 103 6.00 5.02 17.70
CA ILE A 103 6.71 6.16 17.08
C ILE A 103 7.65 5.68 15.97
N ALA A 104 8.41 4.61 16.22
CA ALA A 104 9.26 4.00 15.21
C ALA A 104 8.45 3.53 13.99
N SER A 105 7.29 2.89 14.21
CA SER A 105 6.39 2.42 13.16
C SER A 105 5.83 3.57 12.31
N LEU A 106 5.47 4.69 12.93
CA LEU A 106 5.06 5.90 12.22
C LEU A 106 6.20 6.40 11.31
N LEU A 107 7.42 6.48 11.85
CA LEU A 107 8.61 6.91 11.09
C LEU A 107 8.98 5.92 9.97
N VAL A 108 8.87 4.62 10.21
CA VAL A 108 9.02 3.59 9.17
C VAL A 108 8.02 3.86 8.03
N GLY A 109 6.76 4.14 8.35
CA GLY A 109 5.75 4.51 7.36
C GLY A 109 6.16 5.74 6.56
N VAL A 110 6.46 6.86 7.23
CA VAL A 110 6.84 8.14 6.60
C VAL A 110 8.04 7.97 5.66
N THR A 111 9.03 7.19 6.05
CA THR A 111 10.29 7.04 5.30
C THR A 111 10.21 5.99 4.19
N SER A 112 9.24 5.09 4.23
CA SER A 112 9.05 4.03 3.23
C SER A 112 8.37 4.49 1.94
N VAL A 113 8.20 5.79 1.72
CA VAL A 113 7.58 6.36 0.50
C VAL A 113 8.53 6.44 -0.71
N ALA A 114 9.81 6.11 -0.54
CA ALA A 114 10.79 6.16 -1.62
C ALA A 114 10.37 5.40 -2.91
N PRO A 115 9.63 4.28 -2.89
CA PRO A 115 9.12 3.63 -4.10
C PRO A 115 8.27 4.56 -4.98
N GLN A 116 7.51 5.48 -4.39
CA GLN A 116 6.68 6.44 -5.13
C GLN A 116 7.50 7.54 -5.81
N ILE A 117 8.77 7.69 -5.43
CA ILE A 117 9.76 8.54 -6.09
C ILE A 117 10.54 7.72 -7.14
N ILE A 118 10.89 6.47 -6.81
CA ILE A 118 11.63 5.55 -7.70
C ILE A 118 10.85 5.26 -8.98
N ILE A 119 9.53 5.02 -8.89
CA ILE A 119 8.67 4.69 -10.03
C ILE A 119 8.71 5.76 -11.13
N PRO A 120 8.35 7.03 -10.86
CA PRO A 120 8.44 8.09 -11.87
C PRO A 120 9.88 8.41 -12.25
N TYR A 121 10.85 8.19 -11.37
CA TYR A 121 12.26 8.36 -11.69
C TYR A 121 12.72 7.33 -12.72
N ALA A 122 12.39 6.07 -12.56
CA ALA A 122 12.70 5.01 -13.53
C ALA A 122 12.08 5.32 -14.90
N ALA A 123 10.82 5.76 -14.93
CA ALA A 123 10.14 6.16 -16.16
C ALA A 123 10.84 7.35 -16.84
N SER A 124 11.31 8.36 -16.07
CA SER A 124 11.97 9.54 -16.61
C SER A 124 13.36 9.26 -17.19
N LEU A 125 14.02 8.18 -16.79
CA LEU A 125 15.31 7.73 -17.31
C LEU A 125 15.18 6.85 -18.55
N ALA A 126 13.98 6.35 -18.86
CA ALA A 126 13.72 5.46 -19.98
C ALA A 126 13.42 6.26 -21.28
N PRO A 127 13.84 5.75 -22.47
CA PRO A 127 13.38 6.28 -23.75
C PRO A 127 11.85 6.23 -23.83
N ALA A 128 11.22 7.21 -24.51
CA ALA A 128 9.77 7.36 -24.58
C ALA A 128 9.04 6.07 -25.00
N LEU A 129 9.60 5.32 -25.94
CA LEU A 129 9.03 4.04 -26.40
C LEU A 129 9.05 2.91 -25.35
N HIS A 130 9.90 3.01 -24.33
CA HIS A 130 10.11 1.94 -23.34
C HIS A 130 9.64 2.31 -21.93
N GLN A 131 9.11 3.52 -21.73
CA GLN A 131 8.68 4.01 -20.42
C GLN A 131 7.64 3.10 -19.77
N GLY A 132 6.64 2.64 -20.51
CA GLY A 132 5.62 1.73 -20.02
C GLY A 132 6.19 0.39 -19.56
N LYS A 133 7.14 -0.19 -20.29
CA LYS A 133 7.80 -1.45 -19.93
C LYS A 133 8.64 -1.30 -18.64
N VAL A 134 9.40 -0.19 -18.54
CA VAL A 134 10.19 0.09 -17.34
C VAL A 134 9.29 0.30 -16.12
N LEU A 135 8.22 1.08 -16.28
CA LEU A 135 7.23 1.31 -15.24
C LEU A 135 6.59 -0.02 -14.76
N GLY A 136 6.17 -0.86 -15.70
CA GLY A 136 5.60 -2.18 -15.40
C GLY A 136 6.57 -3.07 -14.61
N ASN A 137 7.85 -3.11 -14.99
CA ASN A 137 8.86 -3.89 -14.28
C ASN A 137 9.08 -3.40 -12.84
N VAL A 138 9.14 -2.08 -12.60
CA VAL A 138 9.33 -1.52 -11.26
C VAL A 138 8.08 -1.76 -10.40
N LEU A 139 6.88 -1.60 -10.97
CA LEU A 139 5.62 -1.90 -10.28
C LEU A 139 5.50 -3.40 -9.94
N SER A 140 5.93 -4.30 -10.83
CA SER A 140 5.96 -5.73 -10.53
C SER A 140 6.87 -6.05 -9.35
N GLY A 141 8.03 -5.39 -9.26
CA GLY A 141 8.92 -5.52 -8.09
C GLY A 141 8.26 -5.03 -6.80
N LEU A 142 7.58 -3.88 -6.86
CA LEU A 142 6.82 -3.33 -5.73
C LEU A 142 5.74 -4.32 -5.26
N LEU A 143 4.92 -4.83 -6.16
CA LEU A 143 3.86 -5.79 -5.83
C LEU A 143 4.42 -7.11 -5.27
N THR A 144 5.51 -7.61 -5.84
CA THR A 144 6.22 -8.79 -5.31
C THR A 144 6.70 -8.54 -3.88
N GLY A 145 7.24 -7.35 -3.59
CA GLY A 145 7.66 -6.97 -2.24
C GLY A 145 6.50 -6.98 -1.24
N ILE A 146 5.34 -6.45 -1.63
CA ILE A 146 4.12 -6.48 -0.79
C ILE A 146 3.72 -7.92 -0.46
N LEU A 147 3.70 -8.81 -1.44
CA LEU A 147 3.32 -10.21 -1.25
C LEU A 147 4.31 -10.95 -0.35
N LEU A 148 5.59 -10.86 -0.68
CA LEU A 148 6.65 -11.57 0.06
C LEU A 148 6.84 -11.04 1.48
N SER A 149 6.55 -9.76 1.74
CA SER A 149 6.73 -9.16 3.06
C SER A 149 5.99 -9.90 4.16
N ARG A 150 4.73 -10.26 3.91
CA ARG A 150 3.90 -11.00 4.88
C ARG A 150 4.47 -12.39 5.15
N SER A 151 4.86 -13.11 4.09
CA SER A 151 5.44 -14.45 4.23
C SER A 151 6.76 -14.43 4.97
N VAL A 152 7.66 -13.49 4.62
CA VAL A 152 8.96 -13.32 5.28
C VAL A 152 8.76 -12.97 6.76
N SER A 153 7.89 -12.00 7.06
CA SER A 153 7.61 -11.58 8.43
C SER A 153 6.99 -12.71 9.25
N GLY A 154 5.99 -13.40 8.69
CA GLY A 154 5.32 -14.50 9.38
C GLY A 154 6.26 -15.66 9.70
N LEU A 155 7.11 -16.06 8.73
CA LEU A 155 8.11 -17.13 8.93
C LEU A 155 9.19 -16.70 9.92
N LEU A 156 9.75 -15.50 9.80
CA LEU A 156 10.77 -15.02 10.76
C LEU A 156 10.17 -14.92 12.16
N GLY A 157 8.94 -14.44 12.29
CA GLY A 157 8.25 -14.31 13.58
C GLY A 157 7.93 -15.66 14.24
N SER A 158 7.73 -16.73 13.46
CA SER A 158 7.47 -18.08 14.00
C SER A 158 8.75 -18.80 14.49
N VAL A 159 9.90 -18.49 13.91
CA VAL A 159 11.18 -19.17 14.19
C VAL A 159 12.03 -18.35 15.16
N MET A 160 11.92 -17.02 15.14
CA MET A 160 12.73 -16.08 15.91
C MET A 160 11.84 -15.13 16.72
N ARG A 161 12.47 -14.32 17.58
CA ARG A 161 11.76 -13.20 18.22
C ARG A 161 11.28 -12.22 17.15
N TRP A 162 10.06 -11.71 17.25
CA TRP A 162 9.44 -10.83 16.25
C TRP A 162 10.28 -9.60 15.89
N GLN A 163 11.10 -9.09 16.81
CA GLN A 163 11.99 -7.95 16.57
C GLN A 163 12.97 -8.20 15.42
N PHE A 164 13.41 -9.45 15.22
CA PHE A 164 14.35 -9.78 14.14
C PHE A 164 13.79 -9.53 12.75
N VAL A 165 12.49 -9.43 12.58
CA VAL A 165 11.85 -8.96 11.34
C VAL A 165 12.34 -7.54 10.97
N TYR A 166 12.40 -6.65 11.95
CA TYR A 166 12.85 -5.27 11.77
C TYR A 166 14.37 -5.17 11.58
N LEU A 167 15.13 -6.03 12.24
CA LEU A 167 16.58 -6.12 12.03
C LEU A 167 16.88 -6.63 10.61
N PHE A 168 16.17 -7.66 10.14
CA PHE A 168 16.25 -8.16 8.77
C PHE A 168 15.94 -7.07 7.74
N ALA A 169 14.86 -6.31 7.97
CA ALA A 169 14.48 -5.18 7.12
C ALA A 169 15.56 -4.09 7.10
N ALA A 170 16.14 -3.75 8.27
CA ALA A 170 17.21 -2.78 8.37
C ALA A 170 18.48 -3.25 7.63
N ALA A 171 18.87 -4.53 7.78
CA ALA A 171 20.00 -5.11 7.06
C ALA A 171 19.79 -5.10 5.54
N ALA A 172 18.59 -5.48 5.06
CA ALA A 172 18.22 -5.37 3.65
C ALA A 172 18.28 -3.92 3.17
N GLY A 173 17.82 -2.97 4.01
CA GLY A 173 17.92 -1.53 3.75
C GLY A 173 19.36 -1.04 3.61
N VAL A 174 20.29 -1.50 4.46
CA VAL A 174 21.72 -1.15 4.38
C VAL A 174 22.34 -1.67 3.08
N ILE A 175 22.09 -2.94 2.73
CA ILE A 175 22.55 -3.52 1.47
C ILE A 175 22.02 -2.69 0.30
N LEU A 176 20.72 -2.38 0.34
CA LEU A 176 20.09 -1.59 -0.72
C LEU A 176 20.66 -0.17 -0.81
N LEU A 177 20.95 0.49 0.32
CA LEU A 177 21.56 1.80 0.38
C LEU A 177 22.92 1.81 -0.33
N VAL A 178 23.78 0.83 -0.04
CA VAL A 178 25.10 0.70 -0.66
C VAL A 178 24.98 0.45 -2.15
N VAL A 179 24.09 -0.46 -2.56
CA VAL A 179 23.88 -0.81 -3.97
C VAL A 179 23.30 0.37 -4.76
N LEU A 180 22.28 1.07 -4.21
CA LEU A 180 21.72 2.26 -4.85
C LEU A 180 22.72 3.40 -4.89
N HIS A 181 23.53 3.60 -3.85
CA HIS A 181 24.58 4.61 -3.86
C HIS A 181 25.58 4.40 -5.01
N ARG A 182 25.89 3.13 -5.34
CA ARG A 182 26.88 2.76 -6.37
C ARG A 182 26.31 2.78 -7.78
N TYR A 183 25.06 2.33 -7.96
CA TYR A 183 24.53 1.98 -9.28
C TYR A 183 23.33 2.81 -9.73
N LEU A 184 22.67 3.57 -8.82
CA LEU A 184 21.56 4.42 -9.21
C LEU A 184 22.09 5.64 -10.01
N PRO A 185 21.58 5.92 -11.20
CA PRO A 185 21.97 7.12 -11.97
C PRO A 185 21.72 8.38 -11.15
N ARG A 186 22.59 9.37 -11.26
CA ARG A 186 22.41 10.67 -10.60
C ARG A 186 21.55 11.56 -11.48
N ASP A 187 20.49 12.13 -10.91
CA ASP A 187 19.62 13.09 -11.59
C ASP A 187 20.24 14.49 -11.50
N SER A 188 20.31 15.17 -12.64
CA SER A 188 20.78 16.56 -12.70
C SER A 188 19.62 17.57 -12.79
N ARG A 189 18.36 17.10 -12.83
CA ARG A 189 17.20 17.96 -13.02
C ARG A 189 16.75 18.53 -11.68
N GLN A 190 16.90 19.83 -11.53
CA GLN A 190 16.25 20.63 -10.48
C GLN A 190 15.25 21.57 -11.17
N GLN A 191 14.04 21.65 -10.67
CA GLN A 191 13.06 22.66 -11.07
C GLN A 191 12.92 23.69 -9.94
N PRO A 192 13.74 24.74 -9.90
CA PRO A 192 13.81 25.66 -8.77
C PRO A 192 12.57 26.56 -8.60
N ASN A 193 11.62 26.55 -9.52
CA ASN A 193 10.48 27.49 -9.53
C ASN A 193 9.16 26.95 -8.95
N LEU A 194 9.12 25.72 -8.46
CA LEU A 194 7.93 25.18 -7.80
C LEU A 194 7.90 25.59 -6.32
N GLN A 195 6.89 26.37 -5.92
CA GLN A 195 6.69 26.74 -4.52
C GLN A 195 5.96 25.60 -3.81
N TYR A 196 6.68 24.82 -3.02
CA TYR A 196 6.16 23.64 -2.28
C TYR A 196 4.86 23.92 -1.52
N LEU A 197 4.81 25.01 -0.75
CA LEU A 197 3.61 25.40 0.01
C LEU A 197 2.40 25.70 -0.88
N LYS A 198 2.61 26.23 -2.10
CA LYS A 198 1.52 26.43 -3.07
C LYS A 198 1.01 25.11 -3.63
N VAL A 199 1.90 24.15 -3.82
CA VAL A 199 1.50 22.79 -4.25
C VAL A 199 0.62 22.15 -3.19
N LEU A 200 1.06 22.13 -1.92
CA LEU A 200 0.27 21.59 -0.81
C LEU A 200 -1.06 22.33 -0.60
N GLY A 201 -1.04 23.66 -0.62
CA GLY A 201 -2.24 24.48 -0.45
C GLY A 201 -3.28 24.31 -1.58
N SER A 202 -2.86 23.82 -2.76
CA SER A 202 -3.78 23.56 -3.87
C SER A 202 -4.56 22.23 -3.74
N LEU A 203 -4.11 21.29 -2.91
CA LEU A 203 -4.70 19.94 -2.80
C LEU A 203 -6.18 19.95 -2.34
N PRO A 204 -6.57 20.69 -1.27
CA PRO A 204 -7.97 20.76 -0.86
C PRO A 204 -8.88 21.34 -1.93
N THR A 205 -8.39 22.35 -2.65
CA THR A 205 -9.14 23.00 -3.75
C THR A 205 -9.34 22.03 -4.91
N LEU A 206 -8.29 21.28 -5.30
CA LEU A 206 -8.37 20.25 -6.35
C LEU A 206 -9.39 19.17 -5.98
N LEU A 207 -9.37 18.69 -4.74
CA LEU A 207 -10.31 17.67 -4.27
C LEU A 207 -11.76 18.21 -4.33
N ARG A 208 -12.01 19.45 -3.90
CA ARG A 208 -13.35 20.05 -3.93
C ARG A 208 -13.87 20.28 -5.34
N GLN A 209 -13.02 20.62 -6.28
CA GLN A 209 -13.40 20.95 -7.66
C GLN A 209 -13.62 19.75 -8.56
N GLN A 210 -13.00 18.58 -8.24
CA GLN A 210 -12.99 17.42 -9.13
C GLN A 210 -13.84 16.27 -8.56
N ARG A 211 -15.10 16.16 -8.96
CA ARG A 211 -16.02 15.11 -8.50
C ARG A 211 -15.49 13.69 -8.75
N TYR A 212 -14.79 13.45 -9.86
CA TYR A 212 -14.17 12.16 -10.16
C TYR A 212 -13.05 11.80 -9.21
N LEU A 213 -12.25 12.80 -8.82
CA LEU A 213 -11.22 12.61 -7.81
C LEU A 213 -11.84 12.28 -6.45
N GLN A 214 -12.96 12.93 -6.09
CA GLN A 214 -13.72 12.61 -4.87
C GLN A 214 -14.23 11.17 -4.90
N SER A 215 -14.82 10.74 -6.03
CA SER A 215 -15.32 9.38 -6.20
C SER A 215 -14.19 8.35 -6.07
N ALA A 216 -13.08 8.56 -6.77
CA ALA A 216 -11.92 7.69 -6.70
C ALA A 216 -11.32 7.64 -5.27
N ALA A 217 -11.23 8.80 -4.61
CA ALA A 217 -10.72 8.90 -3.24
C ALA A 217 -11.59 8.13 -2.24
N ILE A 218 -12.92 8.27 -2.30
CA ILE A 218 -13.86 7.57 -1.41
C ILE A 218 -13.83 6.06 -1.68
N ASN A 219 -13.89 5.64 -2.96
CA ASN A 219 -13.83 4.22 -3.31
C ASN A 219 -12.50 3.58 -2.89
N GLY A 220 -11.39 4.24 -3.20
CA GLY A 220 -10.06 3.77 -2.80
C GLY A 220 -9.90 3.68 -1.29
N PHE A 221 -10.35 4.70 -0.55
CA PHE A 221 -10.40 4.72 0.91
C PHE A 221 -11.18 3.51 1.46
N CYS A 222 -12.40 3.30 0.97
CA CYS A 222 -13.25 2.24 1.48
C CYS A 222 -12.71 0.85 1.15
N LEU A 223 -12.34 0.57 -0.10
CA LEU A 223 -11.99 -0.80 -0.49
C LEU A 223 -10.58 -1.19 0.01
N PHE A 224 -9.65 -0.26 0.12
CA PHE A 224 -8.39 -0.55 0.80
C PHE A 224 -8.57 -0.65 2.32
N GLY A 225 -9.50 0.11 2.89
CA GLY A 225 -9.94 -0.07 4.28
C GLY A 225 -10.46 -1.48 4.53
N VAL A 226 -11.37 -1.96 3.68
CA VAL A 226 -11.92 -3.34 3.75
C VAL A 226 -10.82 -4.41 3.64
N SER A 227 -9.86 -4.23 2.73
CA SER A 227 -8.70 -5.13 2.63
C SER A 227 -7.90 -5.18 3.93
N ASN A 228 -7.61 -4.00 4.51
CA ASN A 228 -6.86 -3.93 5.76
C ASN A 228 -7.65 -4.42 6.97
N VAL A 229 -8.99 -4.38 6.97
CA VAL A 229 -9.83 -5.03 7.99
C VAL A 229 -9.49 -6.50 8.13
N LEU A 230 -9.33 -7.22 7.01
CA LEU A 230 -8.91 -8.62 7.05
C LEU A 230 -7.45 -8.78 7.48
N TRP A 231 -6.53 -8.12 6.77
CA TRP A 231 -5.11 -8.38 6.94
C TRP A 231 -4.59 -8.04 8.34
N SER A 232 -5.17 -7.04 9.01
CA SER A 232 -4.82 -6.67 10.39
C SER A 232 -5.45 -7.57 11.46
N THR A 233 -6.42 -8.39 11.12
CA THR A 233 -7.08 -9.30 12.08
C THR A 233 -6.87 -10.77 11.75
N LEU A 234 -6.32 -11.08 10.58
CA LEU A 234 -6.14 -12.44 10.09
C LEU A 234 -5.30 -13.31 11.05
N ALA A 235 -4.18 -12.78 11.54
CA ALA A 235 -3.32 -13.51 12.48
C ALA A 235 -4.07 -13.82 13.79
N PHE A 236 -4.89 -12.90 14.27
CA PHE A 236 -5.73 -13.14 15.48
C PHE A 236 -6.82 -14.16 15.23
N TYR A 237 -7.44 -14.11 14.04
CA TYR A 237 -8.47 -15.06 13.63
C TYR A 237 -7.91 -16.49 13.50
N LEU A 238 -6.75 -16.64 12.84
CA LEU A 238 -6.07 -17.92 12.68
C LEU A 238 -5.67 -18.53 14.03
N ALA A 239 -5.15 -17.72 14.94
CA ALA A 239 -4.80 -18.17 16.28
C ALA A 239 -6.02 -18.61 17.09
N ALA A 240 -7.14 -17.87 17.00
CA ALA A 240 -8.35 -18.15 17.77
C ALA A 240 -9.17 -19.32 17.21
N GLN A 241 -9.33 -19.40 15.89
CA GLN A 241 -10.21 -20.36 15.21
C GLN A 241 -9.50 -21.66 14.82
N TYR A 242 -8.24 -21.56 14.40
CA TYR A 242 -7.50 -22.68 13.81
C TYR A 242 -6.27 -23.09 14.62
N HIS A 243 -5.95 -22.37 15.70
CA HIS A 243 -4.73 -22.58 16.50
C HIS A 243 -3.44 -22.52 15.66
N MET A 244 -3.44 -21.70 14.60
CA MET A 244 -2.33 -21.52 13.66
C MET A 244 -1.54 -20.25 13.99
N GLY A 245 -0.24 -20.28 13.69
CA GLY A 245 0.70 -19.21 14.01
C GLY A 245 0.86 -18.13 12.91
N SER A 246 1.84 -17.26 13.14
CA SER A 246 2.21 -16.16 12.22
C SER A 246 2.74 -16.66 10.88
N ASP A 247 3.33 -17.83 10.83
CA ASP A 247 3.81 -18.50 9.62
C ASP A 247 2.67 -18.74 8.61
N VAL A 248 1.55 -19.31 9.08
CA VAL A 248 0.36 -19.53 8.23
C VAL A 248 -0.27 -18.20 7.81
N ALA A 249 -0.37 -17.23 8.73
CA ALA A 249 -0.85 -15.90 8.41
C ALA A 249 0.00 -15.24 7.29
N GLY A 250 1.31 -15.39 7.36
CA GLY A 250 2.25 -14.91 6.35
C GLY A 250 2.10 -15.66 5.02
N LEU A 251 1.99 -17.00 5.05
CA LEU A 251 1.85 -17.82 3.84
C LEU A 251 0.54 -17.54 3.09
N LEU A 252 -0.55 -17.28 3.80
CA LEU A 252 -1.81 -16.85 3.18
C LEU A 252 -1.66 -15.53 2.41
N GLY A 253 -0.67 -14.70 2.76
CA GLY A 253 -0.30 -13.50 1.98
C GLY A 253 0.08 -13.81 0.53
N LEU A 254 0.58 -15.01 0.24
CA LEU A 254 0.90 -15.43 -1.13
C LEU A 254 -0.33 -15.62 -2.01
N LEU A 255 -1.51 -15.81 -1.44
CA LEU A 255 -2.76 -15.85 -2.21
C LEU A 255 -3.03 -14.54 -2.93
N GLY A 256 -2.49 -13.41 -2.43
CA GLY A 256 -2.53 -12.11 -3.09
C GLY A 256 -1.86 -12.06 -4.47
N ILE A 257 -1.07 -13.09 -4.84
CA ILE A 257 -0.51 -13.23 -6.20
C ILE A 257 -1.63 -13.24 -7.25
N THR A 258 -2.81 -13.75 -6.91
CA THR A 258 -3.97 -13.77 -7.80
C THR A 258 -4.34 -12.36 -8.23
N GLY A 259 -4.43 -11.40 -7.30
CA GLY A 259 -4.70 -9.99 -7.61
C GLY A 259 -3.67 -9.40 -8.58
N VAL A 260 -2.39 -9.71 -8.37
CA VAL A 260 -1.29 -9.23 -9.24
C VAL A 260 -1.37 -9.82 -10.64
N LEU A 261 -1.62 -11.12 -10.76
CA LEU A 261 -1.76 -11.81 -12.06
C LEU A 261 -2.96 -11.27 -12.84
N PHE A 262 -4.06 -10.97 -12.17
CA PHE A 262 -5.26 -10.42 -12.80
C PHE A 262 -5.18 -8.92 -13.07
N ALA A 263 -4.23 -8.17 -12.52
CA ALA A 263 -4.13 -6.72 -12.67
C ALA A 263 -4.08 -6.29 -14.16
N SER A 264 -3.36 -7.02 -15.01
CA SER A 264 -3.30 -6.74 -16.46
C SER A 264 -4.64 -6.99 -17.15
N ILE A 265 -5.34 -8.06 -16.78
CA ILE A 265 -6.68 -8.39 -17.31
C ILE A 265 -7.68 -7.32 -16.85
N ILE A 266 -7.60 -6.89 -15.60
CA ILE A 266 -8.43 -5.82 -15.05
C ILE A 266 -8.17 -4.51 -15.81
N GLY A 267 -6.92 -4.16 -16.11
CA GLY A 267 -6.59 -2.99 -16.93
C GLY A 267 -7.28 -3.04 -18.29
N GLN A 268 -7.22 -4.18 -18.99
CA GLN A 268 -7.90 -4.36 -20.28
C GLN A 268 -9.44 -4.24 -20.14
N LEU A 269 -10.01 -4.71 -19.04
CA LEU A 269 -11.46 -4.56 -18.79
C LEU A 269 -11.84 -3.10 -18.53
N VAL A 270 -10.99 -2.33 -17.83
CA VAL A 270 -11.17 -0.88 -17.63
C VAL A 270 -11.18 -0.16 -18.98
N ASP A 271 -10.23 -0.48 -19.85
CA ASP A 271 -10.12 0.14 -21.17
C ASP A 271 -11.29 -0.23 -22.09
N ARG A 272 -11.76 -1.49 -22.01
CA ARG A 272 -12.81 -2.01 -22.90
C ARG A 272 -14.22 -1.61 -22.50
N TYR A 273 -14.52 -1.53 -21.20
CA TYR A 273 -15.90 -1.31 -20.72
C TYR A 273 -16.07 0.06 -20.09
N SER A 274 -15.65 0.23 -18.86
CA SER A 274 -15.57 1.52 -18.15
C SER A 274 -14.96 1.33 -16.77
N PRO A 275 -14.28 2.35 -16.22
CA PRO A 275 -13.79 2.31 -14.84
C PRO A 275 -14.92 2.10 -13.82
N ARG A 276 -16.12 2.58 -14.11
CA ARG A 276 -17.27 2.46 -13.21
C ARG A 276 -17.74 1.02 -13.05
N LEU A 277 -17.86 0.27 -14.16
CA LEU A 277 -18.23 -1.15 -14.11
C LEU A 277 -17.22 -1.95 -13.31
N THR A 278 -15.92 -1.69 -13.53
CA THR A 278 -14.86 -2.43 -12.87
C THR A 278 -14.73 -2.07 -11.38
N ILE A 279 -15.05 -0.83 -10.97
CA ILE A 279 -15.21 -0.46 -9.54
C ILE A 279 -16.41 -1.22 -8.94
N SER A 280 -17.54 -1.29 -9.65
CA SER A 280 -18.71 -2.06 -9.18
C SER A 280 -18.35 -3.53 -8.95
N LEU A 281 -17.58 -4.15 -9.87
CA LEU A 281 -17.05 -5.51 -9.67
C LEU A 281 -16.14 -5.59 -8.44
N GLY A 282 -15.29 -4.61 -8.22
CA GLY A 282 -14.46 -4.53 -7.01
C GLY A 282 -15.27 -4.54 -5.71
N ILE A 283 -16.35 -3.74 -5.67
CA ILE A 283 -17.29 -3.70 -4.53
C ILE A 283 -17.99 -5.06 -4.36
N VAL A 284 -18.48 -5.65 -5.45
CA VAL A 284 -19.16 -6.96 -5.42
C VAL A 284 -18.22 -8.05 -4.92
N PHE A 285 -17.00 -8.17 -5.48
CA PHE A 285 -16.03 -9.17 -5.02
C PHE A 285 -15.69 -9.01 -3.54
N SER A 286 -15.47 -7.78 -3.07
CA SER A 286 -15.18 -7.51 -1.66
C SER A 286 -16.37 -7.82 -0.75
N THR A 287 -17.60 -7.56 -1.21
CA THR A 287 -18.82 -7.90 -0.47
C THR A 287 -19.00 -9.41 -0.38
N VAL A 288 -18.83 -10.12 -1.49
CA VAL A 288 -18.91 -11.59 -1.52
C VAL A 288 -17.82 -12.20 -0.65
N ALA A 289 -16.60 -11.64 -0.66
CA ALA A 289 -15.51 -12.08 0.21
C ALA A 289 -15.91 -12.04 1.70
N PHE A 290 -16.47 -10.93 2.17
CA PHE A 290 -16.88 -10.81 3.56
C PHE A 290 -18.13 -11.66 3.91
N LEU A 291 -19.02 -11.91 2.95
CA LEU A 291 -20.08 -12.92 3.13
C LEU A 291 -19.49 -14.32 3.27
N VAL A 292 -18.50 -14.68 2.45
CA VAL A 292 -17.78 -15.96 2.57
C VAL A 292 -17.06 -16.05 3.92
N PHE A 293 -16.40 -15.00 4.39
CA PHE A 293 -15.75 -14.96 5.70
C PHE A 293 -16.75 -15.12 6.84
N ALA A 294 -17.93 -14.50 6.73
CA ALA A 294 -18.96 -14.58 7.78
C ALA A 294 -19.60 -15.97 7.87
N VAL A 295 -19.85 -16.63 6.72
CA VAL A 295 -20.59 -17.90 6.64
C VAL A 295 -19.63 -19.10 6.61
N LEU A 296 -18.56 -19.03 5.82
CA LEU A 296 -17.65 -20.16 5.55
C LEU A 296 -16.26 -19.95 6.15
N GLY A 297 -16.02 -18.84 6.85
CA GLY A 297 -14.71 -18.53 7.42
C GLY A 297 -14.22 -19.55 8.46
N HIS A 298 -15.13 -20.33 9.06
CA HIS A 298 -14.78 -21.43 9.96
C HIS A 298 -14.17 -22.64 9.24
N PHE A 299 -14.28 -22.73 7.93
CA PHE A 299 -13.56 -23.70 7.09
C PHE A 299 -12.34 -23.03 6.48
N PHE A 300 -11.18 -23.67 6.57
CA PHE A 300 -9.92 -23.10 6.06
C PHE A 300 -9.97 -22.80 4.55
N ILE A 301 -10.62 -23.67 3.76
CA ILE A 301 -10.83 -23.44 2.33
C ILE A 301 -11.71 -22.21 2.09
N GLY A 302 -12.77 -22.01 2.90
CA GLY A 302 -13.62 -20.82 2.84
C GLY A 302 -12.83 -19.54 3.11
N LEU A 303 -11.92 -19.57 4.11
CA LEU A 303 -11.01 -18.47 4.39
C LEU A 303 -10.12 -18.16 3.17
N MET A 304 -9.50 -19.17 2.55
CA MET A 304 -8.65 -19.00 1.36
C MET A 304 -9.42 -18.42 0.17
N VAL A 305 -10.61 -18.91 -0.11
CA VAL A 305 -11.49 -18.40 -1.17
C VAL A 305 -11.85 -16.93 -0.90
N GLY A 306 -12.23 -16.61 0.33
CA GLY A 306 -12.53 -15.24 0.74
C GLY A 306 -11.35 -14.30 0.54
N ILE A 307 -10.11 -14.71 0.88
CA ILE A 307 -8.88 -13.93 0.66
C ILE A 307 -8.69 -13.64 -0.83
N VAL A 308 -8.80 -14.66 -1.70
CA VAL A 308 -8.66 -14.48 -3.15
C VAL A 308 -9.70 -13.49 -3.70
N LEU A 309 -10.96 -13.63 -3.28
CA LEU A 309 -12.03 -12.72 -3.69
C LEU A 309 -11.78 -11.29 -3.23
N LEU A 310 -11.30 -11.10 -1.99
CA LEU A 310 -10.99 -9.80 -1.43
C LEU A 310 -9.83 -9.13 -2.17
N ASP A 311 -8.77 -9.87 -2.47
CA ASP A 311 -7.62 -9.34 -3.19
C ASP A 311 -7.99 -8.97 -4.64
N LEU A 312 -8.80 -9.78 -5.31
CA LEU A 312 -9.37 -9.42 -6.62
C LEU A 312 -10.22 -8.15 -6.52
N GLY A 313 -11.10 -8.04 -5.52
CA GLY A 313 -11.94 -6.86 -5.29
C GLY A 313 -11.10 -5.59 -5.08
N THR A 314 -10.04 -5.69 -4.28
CA THR A 314 -9.10 -4.61 -4.01
C THR A 314 -8.37 -4.18 -5.29
N GLN A 315 -7.91 -5.14 -6.11
CA GLN A 315 -7.23 -4.84 -7.38
C GLN A 315 -8.17 -4.21 -8.41
N PHE A 316 -9.41 -4.71 -8.55
CA PHE A 316 -10.41 -4.07 -9.40
C PHE A 316 -10.63 -2.61 -9.02
N SER A 317 -10.75 -2.32 -7.72
CA SER A 317 -10.87 -0.95 -7.23
C SER A 317 -9.61 -0.13 -7.53
N GLN A 318 -8.42 -0.64 -7.18
CA GLN A 318 -7.18 0.11 -7.29
C GLN A 318 -6.88 0.48 -8.74
N VAL A 319 -6.90 -0.49 -9.67
CA VAL A 319 -6.60 -0.26 -11.09
C VAL A 319 -7.59 0.70 -11.72
N SER A 320 -8.88 0.55 -11.43
CA SER A 320 -9.93 1.39 -11.99
C SER A 320 -9.88 2.83 -11.47
N ASN A 321 -9.71 3.02 -10.16
CA ASN A 321 -9.58 4.35 -9.59
C ASN A 321 -8.29 5.04 -10.05
N GLN A 322 -7.19 4.30 -10.18
CA GLN A 322 -5.94 4.82 -10.71
C GLN A 322 -6.12 5.29 -12.17
N ALA A 323 -6.85 4.55 -13.00
CA ALA A 323 -7.16 4.96 -14.38
C ALA A 323 -7.98 6.25 -14.40
N ILE A 324 -9.00 6.39 -13.55
CA ILE A 324 -9.75 7.64 -13.40
C ILE A 324 -8.82 8.78 -13.03
N VAL A 325 -8.01 8.63 -11.99
CA VAL A 325 -7.13 9.68 -11.49
C VAL A 325 -6.11 10.13 -12.55
N GLN A 326 -5.59 9.19 -13.35
CA GLN A 326 -4.65 9.49 -14.43
C GLN A 326 -5.31 10.17 -15.64
N SER A 327 -6.59 9.90 -15.90
CA SER A 327 -7.35 10.54 -16.99
C SER A 327 -7.73 12.00 -16.68
N LEU A 328 -7.69 12.40 -15.40
CA LEU A 328 -7.91 13.79 -14.99
C LEU A 328 -6.80 14.72 -15.51
N ASN A 329 -7.01 16.02 -15.36
CA ASN A 329 -6.12 17.07 -15.86
C ASN A 329 -4.61 16.72 -15.76
N ARG A 330 -3.94 16.52 -16.90
CA ARG A 330 -2.51 16.17 -17.00
C ARG A 330 -1.58 17.12 -16.24
N LYS A 331 -1.92 18.42 -16.16
CA LYS A 331 -1.12 19.42 -15.42
C LYS A 331 -1.19 19.24 -13.89
N ALA A 332 -2.20 18.54 -13.40
CA ALA A 332 -2.39 18.27 -11.97
C ALA A 332 -2.25 16.76 -11.63
N SER A 333 -1.80 15.93 -12.57
CA SER A 333 -1.79 14.46 -12.42
C SER A 333 -1.06 13.99 -11.16
N SER A 334 0.13 14.52 -10.86
CA SER A 334 0.89 14.18 -9.64
C SER A 334 0.11 14.54 -8.37
N ARG A 335 -0.51 15.73 -8.34
CA ARG A 335 -1.30 16.18 -7.18
C ARG A 335 -2.57 15.35 -7.00
N ASN A 336 -3.26 15.04 -8.09
CA ASN A 336 -4.45 14.17 -8.07
C ASN A 336 -4.08 12.78 -7.55
N ASN A 337 -2.95 12.23 -7.99
CA ASN A 337 -2.46 10.94 -7.51
C ASN A 337 -2.09 10.99 -6.01
N SER A 338 -1.46 12.07 -5.55
CA SER A 338 -1.13 12.23 -4.12
C SER A 338 -2.39 12.28 -3.25
N ILE A 339 -3.45 12.98 -3.68
CA ILE A 339 -4.74 13.02 -2.97
C ILE A 339 -5.37 11.63 -2.91
N PHE A 340 -5.41 10.94 -4.06
CA PHE A 340 -5.97 9.59 -4.13
C PHE A 340 -5.22 8.61 -3.24
N MET A 341 -3.89 8.57 -3.34
CA MET A 341 -3.07 7.65 -2.54
C MET A 341 -3.09 7.99 -1.05
N PHE A 342 -3.14 9.28 -0.69
CA PHE A 342 -3.35 9.69 0.71
C PHE A 342 -4.68 9.13 1.24
N SER A 343 -5.78 9.33 0.51
CA SER A 343 -7.10 8.81 0.89
C SER A 343 -7.11 7.28 0.98
N TYR A 344 -6.46 6.61 0.04
CA TYR A 344 -6.33 5.16 -0.02
C TYR A 344 -5.66 4.61 1.25
N PHE A 345 -4.49 5.12 1.63
CA PHE A 345 -3.78 4.67 2.83
C PHE A 345 -4.41 5.15 4.13
N LEU A 346 -5.10 6.28 4.13
CA LEU A 346 -5.92 6.72 5.26
C LEU A 346 -7.06 5.72 5.52
N GLY A 347 -7.70 5.24 4.44
CA GLY A 347 -8.70 4.17 4.52
C GLY A 347 -8.13 2.89 5.12
N GLY A 348 -6.94 2.47 4.67
CA GLY A 348 -6.23 1.33 5.22
C GLY A 348 -5.91 1.49 6.71
N ALA A 349 -5.43 2.66 7.12
CA ALA A 349 -5.13 2.97 8.51
C ALA A 349 -6.37 2.89 9.40
N LEU A 350 -7.48 3.50 8.98
CA LEU A 350 -8.74 3.45 9.73
C LEU A 350 -9.38 2.06 9.70
N GLY A 351 -9.28 1.33 8.59
CA GLY A 351 -9.69 -0.08 8.51
C GLY A 351 -8.95 -0.94 9.52
N THR A 352 -7.64 -0.80 9.62
CA THR A 352 -6.79 -1.47 10.62
C THR A 352 -7.23 -1.10 12.05
N PHE A 353 -7.38 0.18 12.34
CA PHE A 353 -7.76 0.64 13.68
C PHE A 353 -9.12 0.10 14.12
N PHE A 354 -10.15 0.33 13.31
CA PHE A 354 -11.50 -0.08 13.68
C PHE A 354 -11.66 -1.61 13.72
N SER A 355 -10.97 -2.36 12.85
CA SER A 355 -11.05 -3.82 12.87
C SER A 355 -10.37 -4.44 14.07
N THR A 356 -9.20 -3.96 14.47
CA THR A 356 -8.48 -4.48 15.65
C THR A 356 -9.18 -4.07 16.95
N PHE A 357 -9.77 -2.87 16.99
CA PHE A 357 -10.64 -2.46 18.09
C PHE A 357 -11.90 -3.35 18.19
N ALA A 358 -12.58 -3.56 17.06
CA ALA A 358 -13.78 -4.41 17.00
C ALA A 358 -13.45 -5.87 17.33
N TRP A 359 -12.31 -6.39 16.89
CA TRP A 359 -11.84 -7.71 17.26
C TRP A 359 -11.71 -7.86 18.79
N SER A 360 -11.12 -6.87 19.45
CA SER A 360 -10.88 -6.94 20.90
C SER A 360 -12.14 -6.93 21.75
N HIS A 361 -13.26 -6.36 21.25
CA HIS A 361 -14.52 -6.22 22.01
C HIS A 361 -15.63 -7.16 21.51
N TYR A 362 -15.68 -7.44 20.23
CA TYR A 362 -16.79 -8.16 19.58
C TYR A 362 -16.34 -9.36 18.75
N GLY A 363 -15.03 -9.68 18.75
CA GLY A 363 -14.48 -10.79 17.98
C GLY A 363 -14.68 -10.65 16.47
N TRP A 364 -14.81 -11.78 15.78
CA TRP A 364 -14.93 -11.83 14.32
C TRP A 364 -16.19 -11.14 13.77
N GLY A 365 -17.31 -11.24 14.49
CA GLY A 365 -18.55 -10.54 14.11
C GLY A 365 -18.39 -9.02 14.05
N GLY A 366 -17.63 -8.44 15.01
CA GLY A 366 -17.27 -7.03 14.99
C GLY A 366 -16.43 -6.65 13.78
N VAL A 367 -15.45 -7.49 13.40
CA VAL A 367 -14.61 -7.28 12.22
C VAL A 367 -15.45 -7.26 10.94
N CYS A 368 -16.37 -8.24 10.79
CA CYS A 368 -17.29 -8.27 9.65
C CYS A 368 -18.21 -7.03 9.61
N SER A 369 -18.64 -6.54 10.76
CA SER A 369 -19.45 -5.31 10.85
C SER A 369 -18.69 -4.07 10.40
N VAL A 370 -17.43 -3.93 10.78
CA VAL A 370 -16.56 -2.84 10.30
C VAL A 370 -16.42 -2.89 8.77
N ALA A 371 -16.14 -4.06 8.21
CA ALA A 371 -16.07 -4.23 6.75
C ALA A 371 -17.40 -3.86 6.06
N ALA A 372 -18.53 -4.28 6.62
CA ALA A 372 -19.85 -3.94 6.09
C ALA A 372 -20.09 -2.42 6.06
N ILE A 373 -19.68 -1.69 7.11
CA ILE A 373 -19.78 -0.21 7.14
C ILE A 373 -18.96 0.41 6.02
N PHE A 374 -17.71 0.00 5.84
CA PHE A 374 -16.86 0.50 4.73
C PHE A 374 -17.46 0.18 3.37
N LEU A 375 -18.02 -1.02 3.18
CA LEU A 375 -18.67 -1.43 1.92
C LEU A 375 -19.94 -0.63 1.65
N VAL A 376 -20.76 -0.35 2.66
CA VAL A 376 -21.94 0.51 2.51
C VAL A 376 -21.52 1.93 2.08
N ILE A 377 -20.48 2.49 2.71
CA ILE A 377 -19.96 3.80 2.32
C ILE A 377 -19.43 3.76 0.88
N ALA A 378 -18.75 2.69 0.47
CA ALA A 378 -18.28 2.51 -0.90
C ALA A 378 -19.45 2.48 -1.91
N VAL A 379 -20.50 1.72 -1.62
CA VAL A 379 -21.71 1.65 -2.45
C VAL A 379 -22.39 3.02 -2.55
N LEU A 380 -22.61 3.69 -1.43
CA LEU A 380 -23.25 5.01 -1.40
C LEU A 380 -22.41 6.05 -2.18
N GLY A 381 -21.09 6.08 -1.95
CA GLY A 381 -20.18 6.95 -2.71
C GLY A 381 -20.21 6.68 -4.20
N HIS A 382 -20.23 5.38 -4.59
CA HIS A 382 -20.31 4.97 -5.99
C HIS A 382 -21.65 5.32 -6.67
N LEU A 383 -22.77 5.31 -5.93
CA LEU A 383 -24.08 5.65 -6.46
C LEU A 383 -24.31 7.17 -6.53
N ILE A 384 -23.86 7.93 -5.52
CA ILE A 384 -24.10 9.39 -5.41
C ILE A 384 -23.21 10.17 -6.38
N LEU A 385 -21.94 9.78 -6.50
CA LEU A 385 -20.97 10.45 -7.35
C LEU A 385 -21.01 9.89 -8.79
N ARG A 386 -22.16 10.11 -9.47
CA ARG A 386 -22.38 9.63 -10.84
C ARG A 386 -21.45 10.33 -11.85
N GLU A 387 -20.91 9.55 -12.78
CA GLU A 387 -20.17 10.05 -13.94
C GLU A 387 -21.08 10.90 -14.85
N PRO A 388 -20.62 12.05 -15.38
CA PRO A 388 -21.26 12.66 -16.53
C PRO A 388 -21.12 11.76 -17.75
N LYS A 389 -22.13 11.83 -18.63
CA LYS A 389 -22.28 10.98 -19.82
C LYS A 389 -21.11 11.05 -20.86
N GLN A 390 -20.15 11.94 -20.66
CA GLN A 390 -19.08 12.24 -21.65
C GLN A 390 -17.96 11.20 -21.76
N LEU A 391 -17.80 10.28 -20.81
CA LEU A 391 -16.80 9.17 -20.90
C LEU A 391 -17.39 7.86 -21.44
N ARG A 392 -18.62 7.88 -21.94
CA ARG A 392 -19.27 6.69 -22.56
C ARG A 392 -18.89 6.47 -24.03
N ASN A 393 -18.17 7.41 -24.63
CA ASN A 393 -17.88 7.43 -26.08
C ASN A 393 -16.40 7.64 -26.40
N VAL A 394 -15.48 7.10 -25.61
CA VAL A 394 -14.06 7.01 -26.00
C VAL A 394 -13.64 5.56 -25.99
#